data_f2f667cdfd3c87ab6544f8f256a7f637
#
_entry.id   f2f667cdfd3c87ab6544f8f256a7f637
#
_cell.length_a   1.000
_cell.length_b   1.000
_cell.length_c   1.000
_cell.angle_alpha   90.00
_cell.angle_beta   90.00
_cell.angle_gamma   90.00
#
_symmetry.space_group_name_H-M   'P 1'
#
loop_
_entity.id
_entity.type
_entity.pdbx_description
1 polymer ?
#
loop_
_entity_poly.entity_id
_entity_poly.type
_entity_poly.pdbx_seq_one_letter_code
_entity_poly.pdbx_strand_id
1 'polypeptide(L)'
;INYDLSCLPNKFLDEAKKILPNKNYIGFSVTQGNFYRKKSWSIQNFIKLANKIILKGKVPVFFIEKDNLILINKIKSEVPGALFPEQEFNLSSPALVTALASRLDLAISIDNGVMHMIGLTNIPMIVLFGPTNSKKFAPKNNLIKILDSKNIYNSNDINTITVEDVEKLI
;
A
#
# COMPACT_ATOMS: atom_id res chain seq x y z
N ILE A 1 3.67 18.83 -4.88
CA ILE A 1 2.96 18.63 -6.17
C ILE A 1 1.61 18.04 -5.82
N ASN A 2 0.52 18.73 -6.19
CA ASN A 2 -0.82 18.17 -6.14
C ASN A 2 -1.15 17.63 -7.53
N TYR A 3 -1.51 16.37 -7.59
CA TYR A 3 -1.95 15.75 -8.83
C TYR A 3 -3.45 15.96 -9.01
N ASP A 4 -3.84 16.28 -10.23
CA ASP A 4 -5.25 16.40 -10.61
C ASP A 4 -5.77 15.05 -11.09
N LEU A 5 -6.71 14.48 -10.33
CA LEU A 5 -7.37 13.21 -10.67
C LEU A 5 -8.56 13.39 -11.62
N SER A 6 -8.88 14.62 -12.02
CA SER A 6 -9.99 14.89 -12.97
C SER A 6 -9.75 14.27 -14.35
N CYS A 7 -8.50 13.95 -14.67
CA CYS A 7 -8.14 13.23 -15.90
C CYS A 7 -8.51 11.73 -15.87
N LEU A 8 -8.81 11.16 -14.68
CA LEU A 8 -9.30 9.78 -14.60
C LEU A 8 -10.74 9.72 -15.12
N PRO A 9 -11.08 8.73 -15.97
CA PRO A 9 -12.46 8.53 -16.38
C PRO A 9 -13.37 8.31 -15.19
N ASN A 10 -14.52 8.98 -15.13
CA ASN A 10 -15.48 8.93 -14.03
C ASN A 10 -15.88 7.49 -13.66
N LYS A 11 -15.93 6.59 -14.64
CA LYS A 11 -16.23 5.17 -14.38
C LYS A 11 -15.33 4.53 -13.33
N PHE A 12 -14.04 4.89 -13.27
CA PHE A 12 -13.12 4.34 -12.28
C PHE A 12 -13.33 4.97 -10.91
N LEU A 13 -13.62 6.27 -10.85
CA LEU A 13 -13.93 6.97 -9.59
C LEU A 13 -15.25 6.47 -8.99
N ASP A 14 -16.27 6.28 -9.81
CA ASP A 14 -17.57 5.74 -9.39
C ASP A 14 -17.44 4.30 -8.88
N GLU A 15 -16.65 3.49 -9.57
CA GLU A 15 -16.43 2.12 -9.18
C GLU A 15 -15.59 2.01 -7.88
N ALA A 16 -14.56 2.81 -7.74
CA ALA A 16 -13.79 2.90 -6.51
C ALA A 16 -14.67 3.29 -5.31
N LYS A 17 -15.64 4.20 -5.52
CA LYS A 17 -16.62 4.59 -4.50
C LYS A 17 -17.59 3.46 -4.14
N LYS A 18 -17.95 2.60 -5.08
CA LYS A 18 -18.78 1.41 -4.80
C LYS A 18 -18.02 0.37 -4.00
N ILE A 19 -16.75 0.11 -4.36
CA ILE A 19 -15.90 -0.90 -3.71
C ILE A 19 -15.47 -0.44 -2.32
N LEU A 20 -15.10 0.84 -2.17
CA LEU A 20 -14.67 1.46 -0.92
C LEU A 20 -15.61 2.64 -0.57
N PRO A 21 -16.85 2.37 -0.14
CA PRO A 21 -17.86 3.42 0.04
C PRO A 21 -17.64 4.31 1.26
N ASN A 22 -16.96 3.79 2.29
CA ASN A 22 -16.80 4.43 3.58
C ASN A 22 -15.49 5.24 3.68
N LYS A 23 -15.03 5.46 4.91
CA LYS A 23 -13.77 6.08 5.29
C LYS A 23 -13.02 5.14 6.24
N ASN A 24 -11.89 5.60 6.76
CA ASN A 24 -11.04 4.86 7.68
C ASN A 24 -10.29 3.68 7.03
N TYR A 25 -10.02 3.77 5.73
CA TYR A 25 -9.25 2.79 5.01
C TYR A 25 -7.75 3.07 5.10
N ILE A 26 -6.98 2.05 5.44
CA ILE A 26 -5.51 2.07 5.33
C ILE A 26 -5.10 1.04 4.28
N GLY A 27 -4.48 1.53 3.21
CA GLY A 27 -4.02 0.69 2.10
C GLY A 27 -2.67 0.04 2.37
N PHE A 28 -2.50 -1.18 1.88
CA PHE A 28 -1.26 -1.94 1.92
C PHE A 28 -0.89 -2.40 0.51
N SER A 29 0.28 -1.98 0.03
CA SER A 29 0.86 -2.45 -1.22
C SER A 29 2.05 -3.33 -0.89
N VAL A 30 1.86 -4.64 -1.00
CA VAL A 30 2.73 -5.66 -0.38
C VAL A 30 3.53 -6.50 -1.38
N THR A 31 3.10 -6.56 -2.65
CA THR A 31 3.72 -7.41 -3.66
C THR A 31 4.86 -6.71 -4.39
N GLN A 32 5.91 -7.44 -4.72
CA GLN A 32 7.00 -6.98 -5.58
C GLN A 32 6.98 -7.72 -6.91
N GLY A 33 7.18 -6.99 -8.02
CA GLY A 33 7.22 -7.60 -9.36
C GLY A 33 8.50 -8.39 -9.66
N ASN A 34 9.61 -8.10 -8.97
CA ASN A 34 10.90 -8.76 -9.18
C ASN A 34 11.47 -9.31 -7.87
N PHE A 35 11.37 -10.62 -7.68
CA PHE A 35 11.80 -11.33 -6.47
C PHE A 35 13.31 -11.25 -6.21
N TYR A 36 14.13 -11.10 -7.21
CA TYR A 36 15.60 -11.03 -7.07
C TYR A 36 16.07 -9.78 -6.31
N ARG A 37 15.27 -8.71 -6.30
CA ARG A 37 15.64 -7.44 -5.67
C ARG A 37 15.41 -7.40 -4.16
N LYS A 38 14.78 -8.41 -3.56
CA LYS A 38 14.51 -8.52 -2.11
C LYS A 38 13.94 -7.25 -1.48
N LYS A 39 12.97 -6.64 -2.16
CA LYS A 39 12.32 -5.40 -1.73
C LYS A 39 11.10 -5.63 -0.83
N SER A 40 10.73 -6.87 -0.59
CA SER A 40 9.53 -7.22 0.17
C SER A 40 9.78 -7.13 1.65
N TRP A 41 8.98 -6.31 2.33
CA TRP A 41 8.82 -6.42 3.77
C TRP A 41 8.04 -7.68 4.09
N SER A 42 8.36 -8.33 5.21
CA SER A 42 7.73 -9.60 5.59
C SER A 42 6.20 -9.48 5.60
N ILE A 43 5.53 -10.44 4.97
CA ILE A 43 4.06 -10.48 5.00
C ILE A 43 3.52 -10.59 6.43
N GLN A 44 4.26 -11.24 7.34
CA GLN A 44 3.90 -11.32 8.75
C GLN A 44 3.92 -9.95 9.44
N ASN A 45 4.83 -9.07 9.05
CA ASN A 45 4.85 -7.70 9.56
C ASN A 45 3.64 -6.90 9.06
N PHE A 46 3.26 -7.05 7.79
CA PHE A 46 2.03 -6.46 7.26
C PHE A 46 0.79 -6.98 7.98
N ILE A 47 0.70 -8.28 8.23
CA ILE A 47 -0.41 -8.91 8.96
C ILE A 47 -0.48 -8.37 10.40
N LYS A 48 0.66 -8.31 11.10
CA LYS A 48 0.71 -7.74 12.46
C LYS A 48 0.25 -6.29 12.49
N LEU A 49 0.72 -5.48 11.53
CA LEU A 49 0.35 -4.07 11.44
C LEU A 49 -1.14 -3.93 11.11
N ALA A 50 -1.67 -4.72 10.17
CA ALA A 50 -3.08 -4.71 9.81
C ALA A 50 -3.98 -5.04 11.00
N ASN A 51 -3.63 -6.04 11.80
CA ASN A 51 -4.38 -6.36 13.02
C ASN A 51 -4.32 -5.22 14.06
N LYS A 52 -3.17 -4.55 14.21
CA LYS A 52 -3.05 -3.38 15.08
C LYS A 52 -3.94 -2.22 14.64
N ILE A 53 -4.03 -1.95 13.34
CA ILE A 53 -4.89 -0.84 12.85
C ILE A 53 -6.38 -1.16 12.96
N ILE A 54 -6.78 -2.43 12.87
CA ILE A 54 -8.16 -2.87 13.14
C ILE A 54 -8.55 -2.50 14.59
N LEU A 55 -7.66 -2.73 15.54
CA LEU A 55 -7.90 -2.36 16.94
C LEU A 55 -8.07 -0.85 17.15
N LYS A 56 -7.56 -0.04 16.22
CA LYS A 56 -7.75 1.42 16.17
C LYS A 56 -8.98 1.86 15.36
N GLY A 57 -9.85 0.93 14.98
CA GLY A 57 -11.07 1.21 14.20
C GLY A 57 -10.83 1.50 12.71
N LYS A 58 -9.66 1.12 12.18
CA LYS A 58 -9.33 1.26 10.76
C LYS A 58 -9.58 -0.03 9.99
N VAL A 59 -9.80 0.09 8.69
CA VAL A 59 -10.05 -1.05 7.80
C VAL A 59 -8.85 -1.25 6.88
N PRO A 60 -8.12 -2.38 6.95
CA PRO A 60 -7.01 -2.67 6.07
C PRO A 60 -7.50 -3.06 4.68
N VAL A 61 -6.89 -2.44 3.66
CA VAL A 61 -7.18 -2.65 2.24
C VAL A 61 -5.90 -3.10 1.56
N PHE A 62 -5.86 -4.33 1.07
CA PHE A 62 -4.68 -4.91 0.44
C PHE A 62 -4.78 -4.85 -1.09
N PHE A 63 -3.80 -4.20 -1.72
CA PHE A 63 -3.63 -4.19 -3.16
C PHE A 63 -2.78 -5.41 -3.56
N ILE A 64 -3.45 -6.44 -4.06
CA ILE A 64 -2.84 -7.71 -4.45
C ILE A 64 -3.51 -8.15 -5.75
N GLU A 65 -2.70 -8.56 -6.71
CA GLU A 65 -3.16 -9.05 -8.01
C GLU A 65 -4.18 -10.18 -7.83
N LYS A 66 -5.24 -10.14 -8.64
CA LYS A 66 -6.42 -11.00 -8.51
C LYS A 66 -6.10 -12.51 -8.52
N ASP A 67 -5.08 -12.92 -9.23
CA ASP A 67 -4.65 -14.31 -9.39
C ASP A 67 -3.73 -14.81 -8.27
N ASN A 68 -3.24 -13.91 -7.39
CA ASN A 68 -2.39 -14.29 -6.27
C ASN A 68 -3.23 -14.82 -5.08
N LEU A 69 -3.98 -15.89 -5.32
CA LEU A 69 -4.91 -16.49 -4.37
C LEU A 69 -4.23 -17.02 -3.11
N ILE A 70 -2.99 -17.49 -3.22
CA ILE A 70 -2.23 -18.02 -2.07
C ILE A 70 -2.02 -16.91 -1.04
N LEU A 71 -1.55 -15.74 -1.48
CA LEU A 71 -1.30 -14.61 -0.59
C LEU A 71 -2.61 -14.04 -0.03
N ILE A 72 -3.62 -13.90 -0.87
CA ILE A 72 -4.94 -13.41 -0.48
C ILE A 72 -5.55 -14.30 0.59
N ASN A 73 -5.57 -15.63 0.40
CA ASN A 73 -6.13 -16.56 1.35
C ASN A 73 -5.36 -16.57 2.67
N LYS A 74 -4.03 -16.46 2.62
CA LYS A 74 -3.20 -16.32 3.81
C LYS A 74 -3.59 -15.08 4.62
N ILE A 75 -3.69 -13.92 3.96
CA ILE A 75 -4.07 -12.68 4.68
C ILE A 75 -5.51 -12.76 5.19
N LYS A 76 -6.45 -13.26 4.40
CA LYS A 76 -7.85 -13.44 4.83
C LYS A 76 -7.98 -14.27 6.11
N SER A 77 -7.17 -15.33 6.24
CA SER A 77 -7.22 -16.19 7.41
C SER A 77 -6.64 -15.54 8.69
N GLU A 78 -5.70 -14.60 8.53
CA GLU A 78 -4.99 -13.99 9.65
C GLU A 78 -5.43 -12.55 9.97
N VAL A 79 -6.15 -11.91 9.05
CA VAL A 79 -6.65 -10.54 9.18
C VAL A 79 -8.15 -10.51 8.85
N PRO A 80 -9.01 -10.89 9.78
CA PRO A 80 -10.47 -10.81 9.59
C PRO A 80 -10.90 -9.36 9.33
N GLY A 81 -11.67 -9.15 8.26
CA GLY A 81 -12.12 -7.81 7.87
C GLY A 81 -11.19 -7.07 6.90
N ALA A 82 -10.07 -7.66 6.48
CA ALA A 82 -9.26 -7.12 5.39
C ALA A 82 -10.04 -7.11 4.07
N LEU A 83 -9.90 -6.03 3.29
CA LEU A 83 -10.51 -5.88 1.97
C LEU A 83 -9.47 -6.10 0.87
N PHE A 84 -9.93 -6.66 -0.26
CA PHE A 84 -9.13 -6.96 -1.44
C PHE A 84 -9.83 -6.41 -2.67
N PRO A 85 -9.73 -5.10 -2.93
CA PRO A 85 -10.56 -4.43 -3.93
C PRO A 85 -10.31 -4.92 -5.36
N GLU A 86 -9.11 -5.41 -5.67
CA GLU A 86 -8.82 -5.94 -7.01
C GLU A 86 -9.55 -7.25 -7.32
N GLN A 87 -10.08 -7.93 -6.30
CA GLN A 87 -10.91 -9.12 -6.50
C GLN A 87 -12.32 -8.80 -7.00
N GLU A 88 -12.82 -7.62 -6.67
CA GLU A 88 -14.16 -7.15 -7.06
C GLU A 88 -14.24 -6.72 -8.55
N PHE A 89 -13.09 -6.70 -9.25
CA PHE A 89 -12.99 -6.21 -10.61
C PHE A 89 -12.60 -7.29 -11.61
N ASN A 90 -13.22 -7.23 -12.80
CA ASN A 90 -12.88 -8.15 -13.88
C ASN A 90 -11.58 -7.78 -14.61
N LEU A 91 -11.19 -6.49 -14.59
CA LEU A 91 -10.01 -5.98 -15.25
C LEU A 91 -9.21 -5.13 -14.23
N SER A 92 -8.03 -5.62 -13.86
CA SER A 92 -7.06 -4.80 -13.14
C SER A 92 -6.52 -3.71 -14.09
N SER A 93 -6.52 -2.46 -13.64
CA SER A 93 -5.92 -1.36 -14.38
C SER A 93 -5.25 -0.35 -13.44
N PRO A 94 -4.15 0.30 -13.87
CA PRO A 94 -3.53 1.36 -13.09
C PRO A 94 -4.50 2.50 -12.71
N ALA A 95 -5.43 2.83 -13.61
CA ALA A 95 -6.44 3.86 -13.37
C ALA A 95 -7.39 3.49 -12.23
N LEU A 96 -7.83 2.23 -12.16
CA LEU A 96 -8.66 1.74 -11.07
C LEU A 96 -7.89 1.73 -9.74
N VAL A 97 -6.66 1.22 -9.73
CA VAL A 97 -5.82 1.22 -8.51
C VAL A 97 -5.61 2.64 -8.01
N THR A 98 -5.35 3.61 -8.89
CA THR A 98 -5.23 5.02 -8.52
C THR A 98 -6.55 5.56 -7.94
N ALA A 99 -7.69 5.26 -8.57
CA ALA A 99 -9.00 5.68 -8.08
C ALA A 99 -9.32 5.06 -6.71
N LEU A 100 -9.04 3.77 -6.50
CA LEU A 100 -9.18 3.12 -5.20
C LEU A 100 -8.27 3.75 -4.15
N ALA A 101 -7.02 4.04 -4.50
CA ALA A 101 -6.08 4.69 -3.61
C ALA A 101 -6.56 6.07 -3.14
N SER A 102 -7.26 6.82 -3.98
CA SER A 102 -7.83 8.12 -3.60
C SER A 102 -8.91 8.04 -2.49
N ARG A 103 -9.40 6.84 -2.21
CA ARG A 103 -10.39 6.56 -1.15
C ARG A 103 -9.75 6.25 0.21
N LEU A 104 -8.44 6.11 0.27
CA LEU A 104 -7.70 5.77 1.48
C LEU A 104 -7.42 7.01 2.33
N ASP A 105 -7.32 6.81 3.66
CA ASP A 105 -6.83 7.84 4.58
C ASP A 105 -5.29 7.86 4.63
N LEU A 106 -4.68 6.70 4.43
CA LEU A 106 -3.23 6.48 4.46
C LEU A 106 -2.90 5.23 3.65
N ALA A 107 -1.72 5.16 3.08
CA ALA A 107 -1.18 3.94 2.50
C ALA A 107 0.19 3.58 3.06
N ILE A 108 0.49 2.29 3.10
CA ILE A 108 1.80 1.74 3.45
C ILE A 108 2.24 0.88 2.27
N SER A 109 3.40 1.18 1.72
CA SER A 109 3.89 0.53 0.51
C SER A 109 5.37 0.18 0.61
N ILE A 110 5.77 -0.81 -0.16
CA ILE A 110 7.16 -1.06 -0.53
C ILE A 110 7.46 -0.39 -1.88
N ASP A 111 8.72 -0.41 -2.32
CA ASP A 111 9.13 0.08 -3.64
C ASP A 111 8.62 -0.83 -4.77
N ASN A 112 7.44 -0.51 -5.30
CA ASN A 112 6.76 -1.24 -6.37
C ASN A 112 5.93 -0.31 -7.28
N GLY A 113 5.28 -0.87 -8.30
CA GLY A 113 4.45 -0.11 -9.24
C GLY A 113 3.23 0.56 -8.57
N VAL A 114 2.59 -0.11 -7.62
CA VAL A 114 1.42 0.42 -6.90
C VAL A 114 1.78 1.64 -6.05
N MET A 115 3.00 1.68 -5.48
CA MET A 115 3.52 2.86 -4.80
C MET A 115 3.43 4.12 -5.68
N HIS A 116 3.78 4.01 -6.96
CA HIS A 116 3.72 5.14 -7.89
C HIS A 116 2.27 5.53 -8.20
N MET A 117 1.36 4.56 -8.35
CA MET A 117 -0.06 4.84 -8.55
C MET A 117 -0.68 5.56 -7.34
N ILE A 118 -0.37 5.10 -6.13
CA ILE A 118 -0.78 5.78 -4.89
C ILE A 118 -0.15 7.17 -4.81
N GLY A 119 1.10 7.31 -5.20
CA GLY A 119 1.82 8.58 -5.23
C GLY A 119 1.22 9.66 -6.14
N LEU A 120 0.35 9.27 -7.09
CA LEU A 120 -0.44 10.18 -7.92
C LEU A 120 -1.70 10.70 -7.21
N THR A 121 -2.05 10.14 -6.08
CA THR A 121 -3.15 10.62 -5.26
C THR A 121 -2.65 11.63 -4.23
N ASN A 122 -3.56 12.39 -3.63
CA ASN A 122 -3.21 13.37 -2.59
C ASN A 122 -3.45 12.80 -1.19
N ILE A 123 -3.11 11.53 -0.98
CA ILE A 123 -3.20 10.89 0.33
C ILE A 123 -1.83 10.72 0.96
N PRO A 124 -1.74 10.69 2.29
CA PRO A 124 -0.50 10.34 2.99
C PRO A 124 -0.05 8.92 2.66
N MET A 125 1.27 8.71 2.53
CA MET A 125 1.83 7.38 2.31
C MET A 125 3.13 7.20 3.10
N ILE A 126 3.30 6.03 3.68
CA ILE A 126 4.55 5.57 4.28
C ILE A 126 5.17 4.56 3.31
N VAL A 127 6.39 4.81 2.87
CA VAL A 127 7.09 3.92 1.93
C VAL A 127 8.31 3.32 2.59
N LEU A 128 8.39 1.99 2.52
CA LEU A 128 9.49 1.21 3.08
C LEU A 128 10.51 0.90 1.99
N PHE A 129 11.77 1.25 2.23
CA PHE A 129 12.90 0.97 1.36
C PHE A 129 13.93 0.10 2.07
N GLY A 130 14.51 -0.81 1.31
CA GLY A 130 15.64 -1.65 1.72
C GLY A 130 16.81 -1.50 0.76
N PRO A 131 16.98 -2.43 -0.22
CA PRO A 131 18.15 -2.45 -1.10
C PRO A 131 18.15 -1.33 -2.15
N THR A 132 17.02 -0.73 -2.47
CA THR A 132 16.88 0.30 -3.51
C THR A 132 17.14 1.70 -2.97
N ASN A 133 17.41 2.64 -3.87
CA ASN A 133 17.69 4.03 -3.52
C ASN A 133 16.39 4.82 -3.36
N SER A 134 16.03 5.12 -2.11
CA SER A 134 14.81 5.86 -1.78
C SER A 134 14.78 7.27 -2.40
N LYS A 135 15.92 7.97 -2.47
CA LYS A 135 16.01 9.32 -3.08
C LYS A 135 15.69 9.31 -4.57
N LYS A 136 15.99 8.17 -5.25
CA LYS A 136 15.76 8.02 -6.69
C LYS A 136 14.34 7.55 -7.01
N PHE A 137 13.79 6.62 -6.22
CA PHE A 137 12.58 5.90 -6.56
C PHE A 137 11.34 6.32 -5.78
N ALA A 138 11.47 6.98 -4.63
CA ALA A 138 10.31 7.48 -3.91
C ALA A 138 9.56 8.56 -4.71
N PRO A 139 8.22 8.53 -4.73
CA PRO A 139 7.44 9.60 -5.31
C PRO A 139 7.74 10.93 -4.61
N LYS A 140 7.81 12.01 -5.38
CA LYS A 140 8.13 13.35 -4.87
C LYS A 140 6.85 14.08 -4.46
N ASN A 141 6.38 13.81 -3.25
CA ASN A 141 5.19 14.42 -2.68
C ASN A 141 5.43 14.70 -1.18
N ASN A 142 4.98 15.84 -0.68
CA ASN A 142 5.15 16.25 0.72
C ASN A 142 4.38 15.38 1.73
N LEU A 143 3.40 14.62 1.25
CA LEU A 143 2.60 13.70 2.07
C LEU A 143 3.26 12.31 2.25
N ILE A 144 4.45 12.11 1.66
CA ILE A 144 5.13 10.82 1.69
C ILE A 144 6.21 10.82 2.78
N LYS A 145 6.10 9.88 3.69
CA LYS A 145 7.13 9.57 4.70
C LYS A 145 7.91 8.34 4.24
N ILE A 146 9.22 8.41 4.33
CA ILE A 146 10.12 7.34 3.89
C ILE A 146 10.78 6.70 5.10
N LEU A 147 10.63 5.38 5.23
CA LEU A 147 11.43 4.54 6.12
C LEU A 147 12.44 3.76 5.27
N ASP A 148 13.70 4.13 5.36
CA ASP A 148 14.79 3.50 4.63
C ASP A 148 15.70 2.77 5.62
N SER A 149 15.78 1.44 5.50
CA SER A 149 16.56 0.60 6.41
C SER A 149 18.05 0.95 6.44
N LYS A 150 18.59 1.49 5.33
CA LYS A 150 19.96 1.97 5.29
C LYS A 150 20.18 3.16 6.20
N ASN A 151 19.22 4.09 6.22
CA ASN A 151 19.33 5.32 7.02
C ASN A 151 19.07 5.04 8.51
N ILE A 152 18.15 4.12 8.82
CA ILE A 152 17.72 3.86 10.20
C ILE A 152 18.62 2.84 10.87
N TYR A 153 18.98 1.76 10.15
CA TYR A 153 19.64 0.57 10.71
C TYR A 153 20.97 0.24 10.03
N ASN A 154 21.44 1.08 9.10
CA ASN A 154 22.64 0.81 8.29
C ASN A 154 22.58 -0.58 7.60
N SER A 155 21.39 -0.98 7.14
CA SER A 155 21.12 -2.30 6.58
C SER A 155 20.44 -2.20 5.22
N ASN A 156 20.82 -3.08 4.30
CA ASN A 156 20.10 -3.26 3.03
C ASN A 156 18.86 -4.14 3.16
N ASP A 157 18.68 -4.78 4.31
CA ASP A 157 17.51 -5.64 4.54
C ASP A 157 16.32 -4.80 5.02
N ILE A 158 15.28 -4.74 4.19
CA ILE A 158 14.02 -4.04 4.50
C ILE A 158 13.36 -4.59 5.77
N ASN A 159 13.62 -5.86 6.12
CA ASN A 159 13.02 -6.50 7.29
C ASN A 159 13.63 -6.05 8.62
N THR A 160 14.69 -5.25 8.60
CA THR A 160 15.17 -4.55 9.80
C THR A 160 14.21 -3.44 10.25
N ILE A 161 13.37 -2.91 9.33
CA ILE A 161 12.29 -1.98 9.68
C ILE A 161 11.24 -2.75 10.49
N THR A 162 10.97 -2.31 11.72
CA THR A 162 10.03 -2.96 12.60
C THR A 162 8.58 -2.51 12.37
N VAL A 163 7.62 -3.28 12.84
CA VAL A 163 6.19 -2.89 12.83
C VAL A 163 5.99 -1.61 13.64
N GLU A 164 6.71 -1.47 14.75
CA GLU A 164 6.67 -0.31 15.64
C GLU A 164 7.18 0.96 14.95
N ASP A 165 8.20 0.86 14.08
CA ASP A 165 8.69 2.02 13.29
C ASP A 165 7.60 2.56 12.37
N VAL A 166 6.86 1.66 11.73
CA VAL A 166 5.75 2.04 10.84
C VAL A 166 4.58 2.58 11.67
N GLU A 167 4.22 1.90 12.76
CA GLU A 167 3.08 2.27 13.61
C GLU A 167 3.20 3.68 14.21
N LYS A 168 4.42 4.12 14.54
CA LYS A 168 4.70 5.48 15.05
C LYS A 168 4.38 6.58 14.05
N LEU A 169 4.26 6.26 12.76
CA LEU A 169 3.97 7.21 11.69
C LEU A 169 2.49 7.23 11.28
N ILE A 170 1.68 6.30 11.77
CA ILE A 170 0.23 6.21 11.58
C ILE A 170 -0.48 7.06 12.63
#